data_0f7a99ae9c20a6e67b3615b8c565dbc6
#
_entry.id   0f7a99ae9c20a6e67b3615b8c565dbc6
#
_cell.length_a   1.000
_cell.length_b   1.000
_cell.length_c   1.000
_cell.angle_alpha   90.00
_cell.angle_beta   90.00
_cell.angle_gamma   90.00
#
_symmetry.space_group_name_H-M   'P 1'
#
loop_
_entity.id
_entity.type
_entity.pdbx_description
1 polymer ?
#
loop_
_entity_poly.entity_id
_entity_poly.type
_entity_poly.pdbx_seq_one_letter_code
_entity_poly.pdbx_strand_id
1 'polypeptide(L)'
;TIQPGESLTYEFVAHRAGAWMYHCSTMPMSLHIANGMAGAVIIDPKGEDALGDVDAEYLLTGTEVFLAAPGKEQDGADPQRVSDGDYELTAFNYYPNQYDKGLAPLHAKVGDTVRIWLVNLGPDLPLSFHVVGEQFDTVYKEGTYLLKGAKDSGSQALDLLPAQGGFVEMTFNEPGTYSLVNRIMT
;
A
#
# COMPACT_ATOMS: atom_id res chain seq x y z
N THR A 1 -6.69 26.37 -0.25
CA THR A 1 -5.28 26.54 -0.66
C THR A 1 -4.55 27.27 0.44
N ILE A 2 -3.38 26.79 0.84
CA ILE A 2 -2.45 27.45 1.76
C ILE A 2 -1.25 27.96 0.98
N GLN A 3 -0.58 29.00 1.47
CA GLN A 3 0.64 29.54 0.87
C GLN A 3 1.89 28.86 1.47
N PRO A 4 3.05 28.93 0.82
CA PRO A 4 4.31 28.46 1.40
C PRO A 4 4.56 29.06 2.79
N GLY A 5 4.85 28.19 3.77
CA GLY A 5 5.04 28.55 5.17
C GLY A 5 3.77 28.67 6.02
N GLU A 6 2.60 28.56 5.42
CA GLU A 6 1.32 28.50 6.14
C GLU A 6 0.97 27.08 6.58
N SER A 7 0.15 26.97 7.61
CA SER A 7 -0.39 25.69 8.10
C SER A 7 -1.92 25.79 8.20
N LEU A 8 -2.58 24.67 7.92
CA LEU A 8 -4.01 24.51 8.08
C LEU A 8 -4.30 23.23 8.86
N THR A 9 -5.10 23.34 9.91
CA THR A 9 -5.53 22.19 10.70
C THR A 9 -6.91 21.72 10.23
N TYR A 10 -7.03 20.44 9.96
CA TYR A 10 -8.30 19.77 9.69
C TYR A 10 -8.69 18.90 10.89
N GLU A 11 -9.95 19.00 11.28
CA GLU A 11 -10.54 18.15 12.31
C GLU A 11 -11.67 17.33 11.68
N PHE A 12 -11.67 16.03 11.91
CA PHE A 12 -12.74 15.15 11.45
C PHE A 12 -12.92 13.96 12.40
N VAL A 13 -14.10 13.35 12.35
CA VAL A 13 -14.40 12.13 13.09
C VAL A 13 -14.27 10.94 12.16
N ALA A 14 -13.42 9.97 12.53
CA ALA A 14 -13.21 8.75 11.77
C ALA A 14 -14.40 7.79 11.96
N HIS A 15 -15.38 7.84 11.04
CA HIS A 15 -16.59 7.02 11.10
C HIS A 15 -16.47 5.67 10.38
N ARG A 16 -15.48 5.50 9.55
CA ARG A 16 -15.29 4.30 8.71
C ARG A 16 -13.94 3.67 9.00
N ALA A 17 -13.96 2.44 9.51
CA ALA A 17 -12.75 1.64 9.65
C ALA A 17 -12.18 1.27 8.27
N GLY A 18 -10.87 1.07 8.20
CA GLY A 18 -10.19 0.68 6.97
C GLY A 18 -8.85 1.37 6.77
N ALA A 19 -8.25 1.09 5.62
CA ALA A 19 -7.04 1.75 5.15
C ALA A 19 -7.44 2.70 4.00
N TRP A 20 -7.23 3.99 4.19
CA TRP A 20 -7.72 5.04 3.31
C TRP A 20 -6.58 5.89 2.78
N MET A 21 -6.67 6.28 1.51
CA MET A 21 -5.73 7.20 0.91
C MET A 21 -6.06 8.65 1.26
N TYR A 22 -5.05 9.44 1.61
CA TYR A 22 -5.11 10.90 1.52
C TYR A 22 -4.19 11.39 0.41
N HIS A 23 -4.55 12.45 -0.29
CA HIS A 23 -3.76 12.95 -1.40
C HIS A 23 -4.05 14.42 -1.71
N CYS A 24 -3.15 15.05 -2.46
CA CYS A 24 -3.39 16.36 -3.04
C CYS A 24 -4.52 16.28 -4.06
N SER A 25 -5.44 17.24 -4.02
CA SER A 25 -6.56 17.34 -4.98
C SER A 25 -6.38 18.45 -6.03
N THR A 26 -5.20 19.09 -6.07
CA THR A 26 -4.89 20.09 -7.10
C THR A 26 -4.74 19.41 -8.47
N MET A 27 -5.27 20.05 -9.50
CA MET A 27 -5.16 19.54 -10.87
C MET A 27 -3.81 19.89 -11.53
N PRO A 28 -3.20 19.01 -12.31
CA PRO A 28 -3.60 17.61 -12.56
C PRO A 28 -3.25 16.73 -11.36
N MET A 29 -4.25 16.05 -10.83
CA MET A 29 -4.18 15.31 -9.57
C MET A 29 -3.17 14.15 -9.64
N SER A 30 -3.17 13.39 -10.74
CA SER A 30 -2.22 12.28 -10.97
C SER A 30 -0.76 12.72 -10.88
N LEU A 31 -0.43 13.90 -11.40
CA LEU A 31 0.93 14.45 -11.33
C LEU A 31 1.36 14.73 -9.88
N HIS A 32 0.47 15.26 -9.05
CA HIS A 32 0.77 15.52 -7.64
C HIS A 32 0.94 14.22 -6.86
N ILE A 33 0.12 13.21 -7.15
CA ILE A 33 0.23 11.87 -6.56
C ILE A 33 1.56 11.22 -7.00
N ALA A 34 1.89 11.25 -8.29
CA ALA A 34 3.14 10.72 -8.83
C ALA A 34 4.38 11.37 -8.19
N ASN A 35 4.29 12.62 -7.78
CA ASN A 35 5.33 13.35 -7.04
C ASN A 35 5.29 13.10 -5.51
N GLY A 36 4.54 12.11 -5.04
CA GLY A 36 4.54 11.69 -3.64
C GLY A 36 3.59 12.46 -2.73
N MET A 37 2.67 13.27 -3.26
CA MET A 37 1.67 13.99 -2.45
C MET A 37 0.47 13.09 -2.08
N ALA A 38 0.75 11.93 -1.53
CA ALA A 38 -0.24 10.95 -1.10
C ALA A 38 0.29 10.11 0.07
N GLY A 39 -0.61 9.47 0.80
CA GLY A 39 -0.28 8.55 1.88
C GLY A 39 -1.49 7.80 2.40
N ALA A 40 -1.32 7.07 3.48
CA ALA A 40 -2.35 6.21 4.08
C ALA A 40 -2.80 6.72 5.44
N VAL A 41 -4.09 6.54 5.73
CA VAL A 41 -4.70 6.69 7.05
C VAL A 41 -5.33 5.36 7.42
N ILE A 42 -4.90 4.78 8.54
CA ILE A 42 -5.48 3.55 9.08
C ILE A 42 -6.46 3.93 10.19
N ILE A 43 -7.66 3.38 10.12
CA ILE A 43 -8.71 3.52 11.11
C ILE A 43 -9.14 2.12 11.53
N ASP A 44 -8.81 1.74 12.75
CA ASP A 44 -9.07 0.39 13.26
C ASP A 44 -10.57 0.12 13.38
N PRO A 45 -11.04 -1.04 12.94
CA PRO A 45 -12.39 -1.48 13.22
C PRO A 45 -12.60 -1.70 14.73
N LYS A 46 -13.85 -1.53 15.17
CA LYS A 46 -14.26 -1.65 16.59
C LYS A 46 -15.39 -2.65 16.75
N GLY A 47 -15.63 -3.03 18.00
CA GLY A 47 -16.74 -3.94 18.35
C GLY A 47 -16.45 -5.37 17.89
N GLU A 48 -17.40 -6.00 17.24
CA GLU A 48 -17.29 -7.39 16.75
C GLU A 48 -16.26 -7.55 15.61
N ASP A 49 -15.95 -6.44 14.92
CA ASP A 49 -14.96 -6.41 13.85
C ASP A 49 -13.57 -5.96 14.32
N ALA A 50 -13.38 -5.74 15.63
CA ALA A 50 -12.08 -5.34 16.16
C ALA A 50 -10.96 -6.28 15.69
N LEU A 51 -9.79 -5.68 15.48
CA LEU A 51 -8.59 -6.41 15.07
C LEU A 51 -8.18 -7.40 16.18
N GLY A 52 -7.76 -8.59 15.77
CA GLY A 52 -7.04 -9.52 16.62
C GLY A 52 -5.60 -9.05 16.87
N ASP A 53 -4.98 -9.59 17.93
CA ASP A 53 -3.55 -9.37 18.18
C ASP A 53 -2.72 -10.07 17.10
N VAL A 54 -1.62 -9.44 16.69
CA VAL A 54 -0.64 -10.00 15.78
C VAL A 54 0.77 -9.77 16.31
N ASP A 55 1.73 -10.60 15.90
CA ASP A 55 3.12 -10.51 16.38
C ASP A 55 3.92 -9.44 15.65
N ALA A 56 3.56 -9.17 14.39
CA ALA A 56 4.16 -8.10 13.60
C ALA A 56 3.11 -7.42 12.70
N GLU A 57 3.26 -6.11 12.53
CA GLU A 57 2.35 -5.30 11.73
C GLU A 57 3.12 -4.31 10.86
N TYR A 58 2.77 -4.24 9.58
CA TYR A 58 3.43 -3.41 8.58
C TYR A 58 2.42 -2.64 7.75
N LEU A 59 2.84 -1.49 7.21
CA LEU A 59 2.09 -0.73 6.22
C LEU A 59 2.92 -0.63 4.93
N LEU A 60 2.35 -1.07 3.82
CA LEU A 60 2.91 -0.93 2.49
C LEU A 60 1.95 -0.13 1.60
N THR A 61 2.44 0.94 1.02
CA THR A 61 1.72 1.68 -0.03
C THR A 61 2.26 1.28 -1.39
N GLY A 62 1.38 0.86 -2.30
CA GLY A 62 1.75 0.60 -3.69
C GLY A 62 1.75 1.90 -4.49
N THR A 63 2.76 2.11 -5.33
CA THR A 63 2.86 3.31 -6.18
C THR A 63 3.58 3.00 -7.48
N GLU A 64 3.25 3.77 -8.51
CA GLU A 64 4.00 3.87 -9.75
C GLU A 64 5.07 4.94 -9.61
N VAL A 65 6.23 4.71 -10.19
CA VAL A 65 7.35 5.65 -10.21
C VAL A 65 7.54 6.18 -11.61
N PHE A 66 7.47 7.50 -11.74
CA PHE A 66 7.68 8.24 -12.99
C PHE A 66 8.94 9.08 -12.85
N LEU A 67 9.87 8.92 -13.79
CA LEU A 67 11.06 9.75 -13.82
C LEU A 67 10.77 11.12 -14.42
N ALA A 68 11.64 12.08 -14.09
CA ALA A 68 11.64 13.40 -14.71
C ALA A 68 12.04 13.32 -16.18
N ALA A 69 11.68 14.33 -16.96
CA ALA A 69 12.19 14.49 -18.30
C ALA A 69 13.72 14.67 -18.28
N PRO A 70 14.46 14.13 -19.26
CA PRO A 70 15.91 14.27 -19.34
C PRO A 70 16.37 15.74 -19.23
N GLY A 71 17.29 16.02 -18.31
CA GLY A 71 17.80 17.37 -18.03
C GLY A 71 16.86 18.23 -17.15
N LYS A 72 15.80 17.64 -16.61
CA LYS A 72 14.81 18.30 -15.71
C LYS A 72 14.59 17.53 -14.42
N GLU A 73 15.61 16.87 -13.92
CA GLU A 73 15.53 15.97 -12.76
C GLU A 73 15.04 16.67 -11.48
N GLN A 74 15.13 17.99 -11.42
CA GLN A 74 14.64 18.81 -10.31
C GLN A 74 13.14 19.14 -10.38
N ASP A 75 12.50 18.90 -11.53
CA ASP A 75 11.10 19.26 -11.77
C ASP A 75 10.13 18.14 -11.29
N GLY A 76 10.68 16.99 -10.87
CA GLY A 76 9.91 15.81 -10.47
C GLY A 76 9.43 15.00 -11.68
N ALA A 77 8.37 14.22 -11.50
CA ALA A 77 7.81 13.35 -12.54
C ALA A 77 7.44 14.15 -13.80
N ASP A 78 7.78 13.60 -14.98
CA ASP A 78 7.41 14.21 -16.26
C ASP A 78 5.87 14.19 -16.44
N PRO A 79 5.22 15.36 -16.58
CA PRO A 79 3.77 15.44 -16.72
C PRO A 79 3.20 14.67 -17.90
N GLN A 80 3.93 14.60 -19.02
CA GLN A 80 3.48 13.86 -20.19
C GLN A 80 3.52 12.36 -19.94
N ARG A 81 4.59 11.86 -19.31
CA ARG A 81 4.71 10.45 -18.94
C ARG A 81 3.63 10.03 -17.96
N VAL A 82 3.35 10.86 -16.95
CA VAL A 82 2.23 10.61 -16.02
C VAL A 82 0.89 10.56 -16.74
N SER A 83 0.66 11.49 -17.67
CA SER A 83 -0.57 11.53 -18.49
C SER A 83 -0.73 10.30 -19.38
N ASP A 84 0.37 9.77 -19.88
CA ASP A 84 0.38 8.63 -20.81
C ASP A 84 0.43 7.27 -20.07
N GLY A 85 0.60 7.27 -18.74
CA GLY A 85 0.81 6.06 -17.95
C GLY A 85 2.16 5.40 -18.19
N ASP A 86 3.15 6.16 -18.67
CA ASP A 86 4.50 5.68 -18.99
C ASP A 86 5.39 5.71 -17.74
N TYR A 87 5.13 4.78 -16.80
CA TYR A 87 5.92 4.62 -15.57
C TYR A 87 7.18 3.77 -15.81
N GLU A 88 8.23 3.97 -15.01
CA GLU A 88 9.44 3.14 -15.03
C GLU A 88 9.30 1.83 -14.30
N LEU A 89 8.67 1.88 -13.13
CA LEU A 89 8.53 0.74 -12.25
C LEU A 89 7.44 0.98 -11.21
N THR A 90 7.07 -0.07 -10.50
CA THR A 90 6.23 0.03 -9.30
C THR A 90 7.09 -0.17 -8.05
N ALA A 91 6.68 0.44 -6.94
CA ALA A 91 7.39 0.36 -5.68
C ALA A 91 6.44 0.23 -4.50
N PHE A 92 6.93 -0.31 -3.40
CA PHE A 92 6.31 -0.17 -2.10
C PHE A 92 6.95 0.99 -1.33
N ASN A 93 6.12 1.85 -0.74
CA ASN A 93 6.52 3.02 0.04
C ASN A 93 7.48 3.95 -0.71
N TYR A 94 7.29 4.13 -2.01
CA TYR A 94 8.05 4.99 -2.93
C TYR A 94 9.53 4.60 -3.15
N TYR A 95 10.01 3.52 -2.52
CA TYR A 95 11.41 3.11 -2.67
C TYR A 95 11.53 1.78 -3.42
N PRO A 96 12.03 1.78 -4.64
CA PRO A 96 12.33 0.57 -5.38
C PRO A 96 13.30 -0.32 -4.60
N ASN A 97 12.99 -1.61 -4.51
CA ASN A 97 13.84 -2.62 -3.86
C ASN A 97 14.21 -2.34 -2.38
N GLN A 98 13.48 -1.45 -1.69
CA GLN A 98 13.76 -1.09 -0.29
C GLN A 98 13.81 -2.31 0.63
N TYR A 99 12.98 -3.30 0.37
CA TYR A 99 12.81 -4.50 1.19
C TYR A 99 13.65 -5.68 0.70
N ASP A 100 14.52 -5.48 -0.27
CA ASP A 100 15.41 -6.52 -0.78
C ASP A 100 16.58 -6.78 0.20
N LYS A 101 17.26 -7.92 0.00
CA LYS A 101 18.36 -8.36 0.86
C LYS A 101 19.44 -7.29 1.02
N GLY A 102 19.75 -6.97 2.27
CA GLY A 102 20.79 -6.02 2.61
C GLY A 102 20.34 -4.56 2.70
N LEU A 103 19.08 -4.24 2.38
CA LEU A 103 18.51 -2.91 2.61
C LEU A 103 17.67 -2.90 3.90
N ALA A 104 16.38 -3.08 3.81
CA ALA A 104 15.47 -3.03 4.96
C ALA A 104 14.37 -4.11 4.86
N PRO A 105 14.73 -5.42 4.87
CA PRO A 105 13.72 -6.46 4.79
C PRO A 105 12.78 -6.40 5.99
N LEU A 106 11.52 -6.77 5.78
CA LEU A 106 10.57 -6.98 6.86
C LEU A 106 10.94 -8.28 7.59
N HIS A 107 10.73 -8.32 8.90
CA HIS A 107 11.13 -9.43 9.74
C HIS A 107 9.95 -10.03 10.50
N ALA A 108 9.90 -11.36 10.53
CA ALA A 108 9.01 -12.12 11.39
C ALA A 108 9.73 -13.39 11.86
N LYS A 109 9.25 -14.01 12.92
CA LYS A 109 9.71 -15.32 13.38
C LYS A 109 8.79 -16.40 12.85
N VAL A 110 9.28 -17.62 12.79
CA VAL A 110 8.43 -18.79 12.52
C VAL A 110 7.36 -18.91 13.60
N GLY A 111 6.11 -19.00 13.17
CA GLY A 111 4.93 -19.04 14.03
C GLY A 111 4.29 -17.67 14.30
N ASP A 112 4.95 -16.57 13.94
CA ASP A 112 4.36 -15.23 14.08
C ASP A 112 3.19 -15.07 13.10
N THR A 113 2.12 -14.47 13.61
CA THR A 113 1.04 -13.93 12.77
C THR A 113 1.41 -12.51 12.36
N VAL A 114 1.42 -12.26 11.07
CA VAL A 114 1.82 -10.98 10.48
C VAL A 114 0.63 -10.33 9.80
N ARG A 115 0.35 -9.06 10.13
CA ARG A 115 -0.61 -8.21 9.42
C ARG A 115 0.13 -7.24 8.51
N ILE A 116 -0.29 -7.18 7.25
CA ILE A 116 0.21 -6.19 6.30
C ILE A 116 -0.94 -5.34 5.81
N TRP A 117 -0.95 -4.08 6.21
CA TRP A 117 -1.82 -3.06 5.66
C TRP A 117 -1.33 -2.64 4.29
N LEU A 118 -2.26 -2.41 3.39
CA LEU A 118 -2.00 -2.07 2.00
C LEU A 118 -2.91 -0.93 1.56
N VAL A 119 -2.33 0.07 0.90
CA VAL A 119 -3.07 1.10 0.19
C VAL A 119 -2.45 1.27 -1.19
N ASN A 120 -3.25 1.16 -2.23
CA ASN A 120 -2.79 1.47 -3.57
C ASN A 120 -2.90 2.98 -3.82
N LEU A 121 -1.77 3.65 -3.89
CA LEU A 121 -1.71 5.09 -4.16
C LEU A 121 -1.79 5.41 -5.66
N GLY A 122 -1.61 4.43 -6.53
CA GLY A 122 -1.69 4.63 -7.99
C GLY A 122 -0.54 5.48 -8.55
N PRO A 123 -0.84 6.35 -9.55
CA PRO A 123 -2.17 6.88 -9.89
C PRO A 123 -3.08 5.97 -10.73
N ASP A 124 -2.57 5.03 -11.53
CA ASP A 124 -3.38 4.36 -12.55
C ASP A 124 -3.45 2.84 -12.42
N LEU A 125 -2.35 2.19 -12.02
CA LEU A 125 -2.29 0.73 -12.01
C LEU A 125 -2.99 0.11 -10.81
N PRO A 126 -3.66 -1.05 -11.01
CA PRO A 126 -4.06 -1.88 -9.90
C PRO A 126 -2.84 -2.46 -9.16
N LEU A 127 -3.03 -2.80 -7.90
CA LEU A 127 -2.09 -3.57 -7.09
C LEU A 127 -2.68 -4.96 -6.89
N SER A 128 -1.95 -6.02 -7.22
CA SER A 128 -2.28 -7.40 -6.86
C SER A 128 -1.20 -7.92 -5.91
N PHE A 129 -1.39 -7.66 -4.62
CA PHE A 129 -0.42 -8.01 -3.59
C PHE A 129 -0.41 -9.51 -3.32
N HIS A 130 0.77 -10.10 -3.31
CA HIS A 130 0.98 -11.52 -3.01
C HIS A 130 2.28 -11.72 -2.24
N VAL A 131 2.29 -12.68 -1.32
CA VAL A 131 3.49 -13.18 -0.63
C VAL A 131 3.79 -14.57 -1.18
N VAL A 132 4.92 -14.71 -1.88
CA VAL A 132 5.26 -15.96 -2.57
C VAL A 132 5.51 -17.08 -1.55
N GLY A 133 4.74 -18.15 -1.67
CA GLY A 133 4.80 -19.30 -0.77
C GLY A 133 3.76 -19.30 0.34
N GLU A 134 2.99 -18.19 0.50
CA GLU A 134 2.01 -18.07 1.56
C GLU A 134 0.58 -17.91 1.03
N GLN A 135 -0.39 -18.20 1.90
CA GLN A 135 -1.79 -17.87 1.75
C GLN A 135 -2.27 -17.05 2.93
N PHE A 136 -3.13 -16.09 2.65
CA PHE A 136 -3.75 -15.26 3.68
C PHE A 136 -4.92 -16.00 4.30
N ASP A 137 -4.94 -16.11 5.61
CA ASP A 137 -6.08 -16.62 6.37
C ASP A 137 -7.12 -15.52 6.66
N THR A 138 -6.70 -14.28 6.61
CA THR A 138 -7.54 -13.10 6.79
C THR A 138 -7.30 -12.10 5.67
N VAL A 139 -8.40 -11.60 5.09
CA VAL A 139 -8.41 -10.54 4.08
C VAL A 139 -9.47 -9.52 4.45
N TYR A 140 -9.05 -8.27 4.59
CA TYR A 140 -9.90 -7.12 4.86
C TYR A 140 -9.73 -6.10 3.73
N LYS A 141 -10.82 -5.61 3.16
CA LYS A 141 -10.80 -4.68 2.04
C LYS A 141 -11.93 -3.66 2.18
N GLU A 142 -11.60 -2.38 1.97
CA GLU A 142 -12.60 -1.30 1.91
C GLU A 142 -13.55 -1.26 3.12
N GLY A 143 -13.04 -1.55 4.30
CA GLY A 143 -13.80 -1.48 5.55
C GLY A 143 -14.56 -2.76 5.93
N THR A 144 -14.31 -3.91 5.27
CA THR A 144 -14.98 -5.17 5.60
C THR A 144 -14.07 -6.38 5.46
N TYR A 145 -14.32 -7.42 6.27
CA TYR A 145 -13.67 -8.71 6.09
C TYR A 145 -14.24 -9.45 4.88
N LEU A 146 -13.38 -9.81 3.94
CA LEU A 146 -13.71 -10.74 2.86
C LEU A 146 -13.42 -12.18 3.29
N LEU A 147 -12.43 -12.37 4.18
CA LEU A 147 -12.05 -13.62 4.79
C LEU A 147 -11.61 -13.31 6.22
N LYS A 148 -11.99 -14.10 7.22
CA LYS A 148 -11.64 -13.85 8.62
C LYS A 148 -11.24 -15.15 9.32
N GLY A 149 -9.94 -15.32 9.54
CA GLY A 149 -9.35 -16.45 10.26
C GLY A 149 -9.69 -17.82 9.64
N ALA A 150 -9.56 -17.95 8.32
CA ALA A 150 -9.86 -19.20 7.63
C ALA A 150 -8.85 -20.29 8.00
N LYS A 151 -9.35 -21.49 8.32
CA LYS A 151 -8.49 -22.64 8.71
C LYS A 151 -8.28 -23.63 7.58
N ASP A 152 -9.28 -23.78 6.70
CA ASP A 152 -9.32 -24.79 5.65
C ASP A 152 -9.33 -24.19 4.24
N SER A 153 -9.18 -22.89 4.16
CA SER A 153 -9.15 -22.13 2.90
C SER A 153 -8.35 -20.86 3.09
N GLY A 154 -8.08 -20.15 2.02
CA GLY A 154 -7.33 -18.92 2.07
C GLY A 154 -7.42 -18.13 0.77
N SER A 155 -6.81 -16.96 0.77
CA SER A 155 -6.59 -16.15 -0.41
C SER A 155 -5.10 -15.98 -0.65
N GLN A 156 -4.66 -16.07 -1.89
CA GLN A 156 -3.24 -15.86 -2.21
C GLN A 156 -2.92 -14.43 -2.67
N ALA A 157 -3.94 -13.61 -2.90
CA ALA A 157 -3.73 -12.24 -3.35
C ALA A 157 -4.80 -11.31 -2.79
N LEU A 158 -4.42 -10.05 -2.57
CA LEU A 158 -5.32 -8.92 -2.35
C LEU A 158 -5.17 -7.96 -3.53
N ASP A 159 -6.24 -7.78 -4.27
CA ASP A 159 -6.33 -6.82 -5.37
C ASP A 159 -6.90 -5.49 -4.89
N LEU A 160 -6.24 -4.40 -5.26
CA LEU A 160 -6.65 -3.03 -4.94
C LEU A 160 -6.53 -2.16 -6.20
N LEU A 161 -7.60 -1.49 -6.57
CA LEU A 161 -7.54 -0.40 -7.55
C LEU A 161 -6.94 0.85 -6.89
N PRO A 162 -6.53 1.86 -7.65
CA PRO A 162 -6.08 3.14 -7.09
C PRO A 162 -7.06 3.69 -6.05
N ALA A 163 -6.51 4.19 -4.95
CA ALA A 163 -7.20 4.69 -3.76
C ALA A 163 -7.91 3.64 -2.88
N GLN A 164 -7.88 2.36 -3.23
CA GLN A 164 -8.39 1.31 -2.37
C GLN A 164 -7.36 0.85 -1.35
N GLY A 165 -7.83 0.36 -0.21
CA GLY A 165 -6.99 -0.16 0.85
C GLY A 165 -7.60 -1.33 1.61
N GLY A 166 -6.75 -2.01 2.37
CA GLY A 166 -7.13 -3.16 3.17
C GLY A 166 -5.95 -3.72 3.94
N PHE A 167 -6.09 -4.94 4.45
CA PHE A 167 -4.99 -5.71 5.01
C PHE A 167 -5.14 -7.19 4.73
N VAL A 168 -4.04 -7.90 4.89
CA VAL A 168 -3.98 -9.35 4.92
C VAL A 168 -3.29 -9.82 6.20
N GLU A 169 -3.67 -11.01 6.68
CA GLU A 169 -2.95 -11.70 7.76
C GLU A 169 -2.55 -13.08 7.30
N MET A 170 -1.38 -13.52 7.75
CA MET A 170 -0.81 -14.83 7.48
C MET A 170 0.15 -15.24 8.59
N THR A 171 0.40 -16.54 8.72
CA THR A 171 1.37 -17.09 9.67
C THR A 171 2.47 -17.83 8.93
N PHE A 172 3.73 -17.42 9.14
CA PHE A 172 4.89 -18.08 8.53
C PHE A 172 5.27 -19.32 9.32
N ASN A 173 5.06 -20.50 8.74
CA ASN A 173 5.31 -21.79 9.41
C ASN A 173 6.69 -22.37 9.13
N GLU A 174 7.41 -21.85 8.15
CA GLU A 174 8.73 -22.31 7.74
C GLU A 174 9.74 -21.15 7.75
N PRO A 175 11.01 -21.41 8.12
CA PRO A 175 12.04 -20.39 8.03
C PRO A 175 12.43 -20.17 6.56
N GLY A 176 12.55 -18.89 6.15
CA GLY A 176 12.90 -18.60 4.76
C GLY A 176 12.90 -17.11 4.46
N THR A 177 13.06 -16.80 3.18
CA THR A 177 12.85 -15.46 2.62
C THR A 177 11.67 -15.53 1.67
N TYR A 178 10.66 -14.74 1.93
CA TYR A 178 9.41 -14.69 1.18
C TYR A 178 9.37 -13.39 0.39
N SER A 179 9.16 -13.49 -0.91
CA SER A 179 9.06 -12.30 -1.76
C SER A 179 7.66 -11.72 -1.69
N LEU A 180 7.58 -10.42 -1.39
CA LEU A 180 6.35 -9.64 -1.52
C LEU A 180 6.33 -9.04 -2.92
N VAL A 181 5.27 -9.31 -3.67
CA VAL A 181 5.20 -8.95 -5.07
C VAL A 181 3.88 -8.26 -5.43
N ASN A 182 3.95 -7.34 -6.37
CA ASN A 182 2.80 -6.94 -7.15
C ASN A 182 2.73 -7.88 -8.38
N ARG A 183 1.61 -8.61 -8.53
CA ARG A 183 1.43 -9.57 -9.63
C ARG A 183 0.88 -8.96 -10.92
N ILE A 184 0.80 -7.65 -11.01
CA ILE A 184 0.54 -6.98 -12.28
C ILE A 184 1.79 -7.12 -13.13
N MET A 185 1.69 -7.97 -14.14
CA MET A 185 2.77 -8.25 -15.09
C MET A 185 2.52 -7.43 -16.34
N THR A 186 3.28 -6.37 -16.49
CA THR A 186 3.22 -5.46 -17.66
C THR A 186 4.55 -5.46 -18.38
#